data_3578f56273b3b9e6b3c7b00542cf6f68
#
_entry.id   3578f56273b3b9e6b3c7b00542cf6f68
#
_cell.length_a   1.000
_cell.length_b   1.000
_cell.length_c   1.000
_cell.angle_alpha   90.00
_cell.angle_beta   90.00
_cell.angle_gamma   90.00
#
_symmetry.space_group_name_H-M   'P 1'
#
loop_
_entity.id
_entity.type
_entity.pdbx_description
1 polymer ?
#
loop_
_entity_poly.entity_id
_entity_poly.type
_entity_poly.pdbx_seq_one_letter_code
_entity_poly.pdbx_strand_id
1 'polypeptide(L)'
;MKARELGKKSVVVGDIIPIVGNTTGEEGTLARVVSVHQRKDSLTRTIDDGANDERVIVANVDQMAIVISTTNPEPRTGFVDRALVVAYDQRISPIIIMTKQDLANGDEFLEIYKDLEIPVYKIDKNSDLSNLKKVLANKITVLLGHSGVGKSTLVNNLLMSLDFKNETNFRPTGNVNAVTGRGRHTSSSAVALPLSLTFSGENSGWIIDTPGVRSFGVAHVEPSRVIAAFPEFSEPIALCPKNCSHDEKDCQLNSWQNFNEINLARLTSLRRVLATGQVK
;
A
#
# COMPACT_ATOMS: atom_id res chain seq x y z
N MET A 1 -10.48 13.15 -24.56
CA MET A 1 -10.12 14.29 -23.70
C MET A 1 -8.65 14.62 -23.88
N LYS A 2 -8.30 15.88 -23.99
CA LYS A 2 -6.88 16.28 -23.95
C LYS A 2 -6.43 16.22 -22.49
N ALA A 3 -5.16 15.89 -22.24
CA ALA A 3 -4.63 15.80 -20.87
C ALA A 3 -4.90 17.06 -20.02
N ARG A 4 -4.99 18.23 -20.65
CA ARG A 4 -5.35 19.51 -20.00
C ARG A 4 -6.80 19.60 -19.53
N GLU A 5 -7.73 18.81 -20.10
CA GLU A 5 -9.15 18.82 -19.75
C GLU A 5 -9.45 17.91 -18.55
N LEU A 6 -8.55 16.97 -18.24
CA LEU A 6 -8.66 16.07 -17.09
C LEU A 6 -8.23 16.75 -15.77
N GLY A 7 -7.39 17.79 -15.83
CA GLY A 7 -6.96 18.58 -14.67
C GLY A 7 -6.46 17.70 -13.51
N LYS A 8 -6.90 18.02 -12.27
CA LYS A 8 -6.64 17.20 -11.06
C LYS A 8 -7.26 15.79 -11.10
N LYS A 9 -8.15 15.51 -12.07
CA LYS A 9 -8.77 14.19 -12.31
C LYS A 9 -7.98 13.37 -13.34
N SER A 10 -6.65 13.36 -13.26
CA SER A 10 -5.82 12.53 -14.13
C SER A 10 -6.22 11.05 -13.99
N VAL A 11 -6.15 10.32 -15.11
CA VAL A 11 -6.30 8.86 -15.10
C VAL A 11 -5.15 8.26 -14.30
N VAL A 12 -5.47 7.35 -13.41
CA VAL A 12 -4.49 6.59 -12.61
C VAL A 12 -4.63 5.10 -12.86
N VAL A 13 -3.63 4.33 -12.43
CA VAL A 13 -3.70 2.87 -12.51
C VAL A 13 -4.87 2.37 -11.66
N GLY A 14 -5.64 1.43 -12.23
CA GLY A 14 -6.87 0.91 -11.62
C GLY A 14 -8.15 1.64 -12.05
N ASP A 15 -8.07 2.79 -12.74
CA ASP A 15 -9.27 3.44 -13.25
C ASP A 15 -9.96 2.61 -14.35
N ILE A 16 -11.28 2.56 -14.28
CA ILE A 16 -12.12 2.01 -15.34
C ILE A 16 -12.49 3.14 -16.29
N ILE A 17 -12.06 3.00 -17.53
CA ILE A 17 -12.21 4.04 -18.55
C ILE A 17 -12.87 3.51 -19.83
N PRO A 18 -13.97 4.13 -20.32
CA PRO A 18 -14.44 3.89 -21.66
C PRO A 18 -13.51 4.58 -22.68
N ILE A 19 -13.16 3.82 -23.72
CA ILE A 19 -12.31 4.30 -24.80
C ILE A 19 -13.04 4.18 -26.14
N VAL A 20 -12.79 5.12 -27.06
CA VAL A 20 -13.30 5.12 -28.42
C VAL A 20 -12.15 5.26 -29.41
N GLY A 21 -12.30 4.69 -30.60
CA GLY A 21 -11.28 4.66 -31.64
C GLY A 21 -10.73 3.28 -31.86
N ASN A 22 -9.57 3.19 -32.51
CA ASN A 22 -8.92 1.91 -32.74
C ASN A 22 -8.13 1.46 -31.48
N THR A 23 -8.48 0.31 -30.95
CA THR A 23 -7.88 -0.28 -29.73
C THR A 23 -6.96 -1.46 -30.02
N THR A 24 -6.58 -1.71 -31.29
CA THR A 24 -5.71 -2.84 -31.67
C THR A 24 -4.29 -2.67 -31.15
N GLY A 25 -3.84 -1.45 -30.88
CA GLY A 25 -2.44 -1.16 -30.48
C GLY A 25 -1.45 -1.18 -31.64
N GLU A 26 -1.91 -1.27 -32.89
CA GLU A 26 -1.06 -1.18 -34.07
C GLU A 26 -0.46 0.22 -34.20
N GLU A 27 0.74 0.29 -34.77
CA GLU A 27 1.44 1.57 -34.99
C GLU A 27 0.59 2.52 -35.83
N GLY A 28 0.46 3.77 -35.37
CA GLY A 28 -0.36 4.80 -36.03
C GLY A 28 -1.85 4.78 -35.65
N THR A 29 -2.31 3.82 -34.85
CA THR A 29 -3.68 3.80 -34.34
C THR A 29 -3.82 4.65 -33.08
N LEU A 30 -4.99 5.32 -32.93
CA LEU A 30 -5.29 6.18 -31.79
C LEU A 30 -6.61 5.79 -31.15
N ALA A 31 -6.59 5.60 -29.83
CA ALA A 31 -7.77 5.52 -28.99
C ALA A 31 -7.85 6.76 -28.08
N ARG A 32 -9.06 7.16 -27.72
CA ARG A 32 -9.32 8.32 -26.86
C ARG A 32 -10.13 7.91 -25.65
N VAL A 33 -9.65 8.29 -24.46
CA VAL A 33 -10.42 8.17 -23.22
C VAL A 33 -11.61 9.13 -23.28
N VAL A 34 -12.80 8.62 -23.00
CA VAL A 34 -14.05 9.40 -23.00
C VAL A 34 -14.29 10.01 -21.62
N SER A 35 -14.20 9.17 -20.58
CA SER A 35 -14.42 9.56 -19.19
C SER A 35 -13.69 8.61 -18.25
N VAL A 36 -13.73 8.92 -16.97
CA VAL A 36 -13.31 8.01 -15.90
C VAL A 36 -14.56 7.64 -15.12
N HIS A 37 -14.81 6.34 -14.92
CA HIS A 37 -15.92 5.88 -14.09
C HIS A 37 -15.70 6.28 -12.62
N GLN A 38 -16.79 6.32 -11.85
CA GLN A 38 -16.71 6.58 -10.42
C GLN A 38 -15.82 5.50 -9.76
N ARG A 39 -14.82 5.95 -9.01
CA ARG A 39 -13.91 5.09 -8.26
C ARG A 39 -14.62 4.52 -7.04
N LYS A 40 -14.42 3.23 -6.78
CA LYS A 40 -14.86 2.53 -5.57
C LYS A 40 -14.04 2.99 -4.35
N ASP A 41 -12.75 3.11 -4.55
CA ASP A 41 -11.73 3.53 -3.58
C ASP A 41 -10.60 4.26 -4.28
N SER A 42 -9.72 4.92 -3.52
CA SER A 42 -8.52 5.55 -4.07
C SER A 42 -7.42 5.67 -3.02
N LEU A 43 -6.20 5.36 -3.41
CA LEU A 43 -5.02 5.63 -2.60
C LEU A 43 -4.43 6.98 -3.00
N THR A 44 -4.24 7.85 -2.02
CA THR A 44 -3.67 9.18 -2.19
C THR A 44 -2.28 9.27 -1.59
N ARG A 45 -1.48 10.17 -2.12
CA ARG A 45 -0.18 10.55 -1.59
C ARG A 45 -0.17 12.06 -1.34
N THR A 46 0.29 12.47 -0.18
CA THR A 46 0.59 13.88 0.08
C THR A 46 1.81 14.31 -0.76
N ILE A 47 1.73 15.45 -1.41
CA ILE A 47 2.85 16.05 -2.15
C ILE A 47 3.63 16.91 -1.15
N ASP A 48 4.97 16.70 -1.04
CA ASP A 48 5.85 17.30 -0.03
C ASP A 48 6.07 18.83 -0.15
N ASP A 49 5.36 19.54 -1.02
CA ASP A 49 5.60 20.95 -1.32
C ASP A 49 4.71 21.93 -0.53
N GLY A 50 4.31 21.59 0.69
CA GLY A 50 3.63 22.52 1.62
C GLY A 50 2.21 22.91 1.26
N ALA A 51 1.66 22.40 0.18
CA ALA A 51 0.25 22.48 -0.14
C ALA A 51 -0.45 21.18 0.28
N ASN A 52 -1.61 21.27 0.93
CA ASN A 52 -2.49 20.12 1.24
C ASN A 52 -3.02 19.41 -0.05
N ASP A 53 -2.22 19.36 -1.09
CA ASP A 53 -2.59 18.73 -2.36
C ASP A 53 -2.31 17.23 -2.30
N GLU A 54 -3.38 16.47 -2.12
CA GLU A 54 -3.37 15.02 -2.25
C GLU A 54 -3.49 14.63 -3.71
N ARG A 55 -2.64 13.71 -4.13
CA ARG A 55 -2.70 13.14 -5.47
C ARG A 55 -3.09 11.68 -5.39
N VAL A 56 -4.17 11.31 -6.08
CA VAL A 56 -4.52 9.91 -6.29
C VAL A 56 -3.41 9.23 -7.08
N ILE A 57 -2.95 8.08 -6.62
CA ILE A 57 -1.91 7.28 -7.25
C ILE A 57 -2.43 5.96 -7.82
N VAL A 58 -3.45 5.37 -7.17
CA VAL A 58 -4.09 4.12 -7.57
C VAL A 58 -5.57 4.19 -7.20
N ALA A 59 -6.43 3.49 -7.97
CA ALA A 59 -7.86 3.39 -7.71
C ALA A 59 -8.37 1.95 -7.90
N ASN A 60 -9.56 1.68 -7.34
CA ASN A 60 -10.30 0.43 -7.53
C ASN A 60 -9.49 -0.82 -7.17
N VAL A 61 -8.86 -0.83 -6.00
CA VAL A 61 -8.10 -1.97 -5.49
C VAL A 61 -8.95 -2.81 -4.54
N ASP A 62 -8.77 -4.14 -4.57
CA ASP A 62 -9.47 -5.07 -3.68
C ASP A 62 -8.65 -5.36 -2.43
N GLN A 63 -7.33 -5.32 -2.56
CA GLN A 63 -6.41 -5.74 -1.52
C GLN A 63 -5.16 -4.87 -1.46
N MET A 64 -4.67 -4.63 -0.25
CA MET A 64 -3.44 -3.90 0.04
C MET A 64 -2.41 -4.84 0.65
N ALA A 65 -1.34 -5.13 -0.06
CA ALA A 65 -0.22 -5.89 0.46
C ALA A 65 0.84 -4.94 1.04
N ILE A 66 0.94 -4.93 2.36
CA ILE A 66 1.93 -4.16 3.13
C ILE A 66 3.20 -4.99 3.19
N VAL A 67 4.19 -4.63 2.35
CA VAL A 67 5.45 -5.36 2.23
C VAL A 67 6.49 -4.73 3.15
N ILE A 68 6.96 -5.52 4.12
CA ILE A 68 8.01 -5.17 5.06
C ILE A 68 9.12 -6.22 4.99
N SER A 69 10.30 -5.89 5.48
CA SER A 69 11.42 -6.85 5.58
C SER A 69 11.78 -7.08 7.03
N THR A 70 12.30 -8.27 7.35
CA THR A 70 12.81 -8.58 8.69
C THR A 70 13.98 -7.69 9.07
N THR A 71 14.79 -7.29 8.08
CA THR A 71 15.97 -6.41 8.24
C THR A 71 16.31 -5.71 6.92
N ASN A 72 17.10 -4.65 6.98
CA ASN A 72 17.65 -3.87 5.84
C ASN A 72 16.64 -3.55 4.73
N PRO A 73 15.64 -2.69 4.97
CA PRO A 73 15.47 -1.87 6.17
C PRO A 73 14.73 -2.61 7.30
N GLU A 74 14.97 -2.20 8.54
CA GLU A 74 14.18 -2.63 9.69
C GLU A 74 12.69 -2.29 9.51
N PRO A 75 11.77 -3.17 9.93
CA PRO A 75 10.34 -2.89 9.85
C PRO A 75 9.97 -1.74 10.80
N ARG A 76 9.02 -0.92 10.39
CA ARG A 76 8.58 0.26 11.15
C ARG A 76 7.09 0.23 11.40
N THR A 77 6.68 0.26 12.66
CA THR A 77 5.27 0.31 13.07
C THR A 77 4.53 1.48 12.43
N GLY A 78 5.10 2.68 12.45
CA GLY A 78 4.47 3.86 11.88
C GLY A 78 4.20 3.79 10.37
N PHE A 79 4.86 2.91 9.62
CA PHE A 79 4.53 2.64 8.21
C PHE A 79 3.33 1.69 8.11
N VAL A 80 3.38 0.58 8.84
CA VAL A 80 2.31 -0.43 8.83
C VAL A 80 1.01 0.18 9.32
N ASP A 81 1.05 0.92 10.43
CA ASP A 81 -0.14 1.53 11.03
C ASP A 81 -0.80 2.56 10.11
N ARG A 82 -0.03 3.43 9.45
CA ARG A 82 -0.59 4.34 8.44
C ARG A 82 -1.21 3.60 7.26
N ALA A 83 -0.56 2.53 6.80
CA ALA A 83 -1.12 1.72 5.73
C ALA A 83 -2.43 1.04 6.14
N LEU A 84 -2.53 0.55 7.39
CA LEU A 84 -3.75 -0.03 7.95
C LEU A 84 -4.87 1.02 8.08
N VAL A 85 -4.55 2.22 8.58
CA VAL A 85 -5.54 3.33 8.66
C VAL A 85 -6.13 3.60 7.28
N VAL A 86 -5.30 3.72 6.25
CA VAL A 86 -5.78 3.95 4.88
C VAL A 86 -6.58 2.75 4.35
N ALA A 87 -6.13 1.53 4.61
CA ALA A 87 -6.84 0.33 4.17
C ALA A 87 -8.25 0.26 4.76
N TYR A 88 -8.38 0.46 6.07
CA TYR A 88 -9.69 0.44 6.74
C TYR A 88 -10.56 1.63 6.34
N ASP A 89 -9.99 2.83 6.21
CA ASP A 89 -10.71 4.01 5.74
C ASP A 89 -11.31 3.78 4.35
N GLN A 90 -10.55 3.22 3.43
CA GLN A 90 -10.97 2.95 2.06
C GLN A 90 -11.67 1.58 1.89
N ARG A 91 -11.86 0.81 2.96
CA ARG A 91 -12.45 -0.56 2.95
C ARG A 91 -11.68 -1.53 2.05
N ILE A 92 -10.37 -1.39 2.00
CA ILE A 92 -9.46 -2.28 1.27
C ILE A 92 -8.95 -3.34 2.23
N SER A 93 -9.00 -4.62 1.84
CA SER A 93 -8.53 -5.72 2.68
C SER A 93 -7.01 -5.71 2.83
N PRO A 94 -6.42 -5.51 4.02
CA PRO A 94 -4.98 -5.53 4.19
C PRO A 94 -4.45 -6.97 4.31
N ILE A 95 -3.23 -7.19 3.80
CA ILE A 95 -2.37 -8.34 4.14
C ILE A 95 -0.97 -7.84 4.44
N ILE A 96 -0.23 -8.54 5.29
CA ILE A 96 1.17 -8.26 5.56
C ILE A 96 2.03 -9.31 4.85
N ILE A 97 3.02 -8.86 4.08
CA ILE A 97 4.04 -9.73 3.47
C ILE A 97 5.38 -9.36 4.10
N MET A 98 5.93 -10.26 4.92
CA MET A 98 7.22 -10.08 5.54
C MET A 98 8.28 -10.87 4.77
N THR A 99 9.18 -10.14 4.16
CA THR A 99 10.25 -10.68 3.29
C THR A 99 11.54 -10.91 4.08
N LYS A 100 12.53 -11.51 3.41
CA LYS A 100 13.89 -11.73 3.94
C LYS A 100 13.93 -12.60 5.18
N GLN A 101 13.05 -13.60 5.25
CA GLN A 101 13.03 -14.57 6.36
C GLN A 101 14.32 -15.38 6.47
N ASP A 102 15.12 -15.41 5.42
CA ASP A 102 16.47 -16.01 5.39
C ASP A 102 17.53 -15.17 6.12
N LEU A 103 17.26 -13.90 6.44
CA LEU A 103 18.24 -13.01 7.08
C LEU A 103 17.97 -12.79 8.57
N ALA A 104 16.72 -12.75 9.01
CA ALA A 104 16.36 -12.57 10.41
C ALA A 104 14.94 -13.07 10.69
N ASN A 105 14.64 -13.33 11.96
CA ASN A 105 13.28 -13.62 12.43
C ASN A 105 12.52 -12.30 12.67
N GLY A 106 11.31 -12.19 12.14
CA GLY A 106 10.45 -11.01 12.30
C GLY A 106 9.24 -11.23 13.22
N ASP A 107 9.19 -12.33 13.99
CA ASP A 107 8.03 -12.70 14.79
C ASP A 107 7.68 -11.67 15.85
N GLU A 108 8.68 -11.12 16.52
CA GLU A 108 8.50 -10.07 17.54
C GLU A 108 7.79 -8.84 16.97
N PHE A 109 8.15 -8.43 15.75
CA PHE A 109 7.46 -7.32 15.09
C PHE A 109 6.01 -7.68 14.72
N LEU A 110 5.77 -8.90 14.26
CA LEU A 110 4.43 -9.36 13.87
C LEU A 110 3.50 -9.55 15.07
N GLU A 111 4.05 -9.85 16.26
CA GLU A 111 3.28 -9.95 17.50
C GLU A 111 2.50 -8.67 17.81
N ILE A 112 3.01 -7.50 17.37
CA ILE A 112 2.33 -6.19 17.51
C ILE A 112 0.95 -6.17 16.82
N TYR A 113 0.77 -6.99 15.78
CA TYR A 113 -0.42 -6.98 14.93
C TYR A 113 -1.29 -8.25 15.04
N LYS A 114 -0.95 -9.17 15.94
CA LYS A 114 -1.64 -10.48 16.05
C LYS A 114 -3.14 -10.36 16.30
N ASP A 115 -3.54 -9.40 17.16
CA ASP A 115 -4.93 -9.22 17.58
C ASP A 115 -5.79 -8.54 16.49
N LEU A 116 -5.18 -8.06 15.40
CA LEU A 116 -5.89 -7.47 14.26
C LEU A 116 -6.34 -8.50 13.21
N GLU A 117 -6.02 -9.78 13.43
CA GLU A 117 -6.38 -10.90 12.52
C GLU A 117 -6.01 -10.67 11.05
N ILE A 118 -4.96 -9.88 10.80
CA ILE A 118 -4.49 -9.59 9.44
C ILE A 118 -3.71 -10.78 8.91
N PRO A 119 -4.05 -11.30 7.70
CA PRO A 119 -3.28 -12.40 7.11
C PRO A 119 -1.82 -12.01 6.89
N VAL A 120 -0.89 -12.85 7.38
CA VAL A 120 0.55 -12.64 7.30
C VAL A 120 1.20 -13.72 6.45
N TYR A 121 2.05 -13.31 5.50
CA TYR A 121 2.85 -14.18 4.64
C TYR A 121 4.32 -13.91 4.87
N LYS A 122 5.03 -14.88 5.45
CA LYS A 122 6.47 -14.85 5.67
C LYS A 122 7.16 -15.50 4.48
N ILE A 123 8.03 -14.77 3.82
CA ILE A 123 8.69 -15.23 2.58
C ILE A 123 10.16 -14.84 2.55
N ASP A 124 10.92 -15.59 1.81
CA ASP A 124 12.27 -15.30 1.36
C ASP A 124 12.38 -15.46 -0.17
N LYS A 125 13.57 -15.34 -0.70
CA LYS A 125 13.82 -15.46 -2.15
C LYS A 125 13.53 -16.84 -2.74
N ASN A 126 13.50 -17.90 -1.90
CA ASN A 126 13.32 -19.29 -2.32
C ASN A 126 11.98 -19.87 -1.86
N SER A 127 11.13 -19.08 -1.20
CA SER A 127 9.85 -19.54 -0.67
C SER A 127 8.89 -19.99 -1.77
N ASP A 128 8.15 -21.06 -1.50
CA ASP A 128 6.98 -21.41 -2.31
C ASP A 128 5.88 -20.34 -2.14
N LEU A 129 5.53 -19.69 -3.23
CA LEU A 129 4.54 -18.62 -3.26
C LEU A 129 3.12 -19.11 -3.56
N SER A 130 2.87 -20.42 -3.58
CA SER A 130 1.57 -21.01 -3.95
C SER A 130 0.41 -20.51 -3.10
N ASN A 131 0.61 -20.40 -1.79
CA ASN A 131 -0.41 -19.87 -0.87
C ASN A 131 -0.66 -18.37 -1.09
N LEU A 132 0.39 -17.59 -1.31
CA LEU A 132 0.28 -16.16 -1.60
C LEU A 132 -0.46 -15.96 -2.93
N LYS A 133 -0.14 -16.74 -3.97
CA LYS A 133 -0.83 -16.69 -5.27
C LYS A 133 -2.32 -16.93 -5.16
N LYS A 134 -2.76 -17.90 -4.35
CA LYS A 134 -4.19 -18.17 -4.12
C LYS A 134 -4.91 -16.95 -3.54
N VAL A 135 -4.26 -16.21 -2.67
CA VAL A 135 -4.82 -15.01 -2.04
C VAL A 135 -4.87 -13.81 -2.98
N LEU A 136 -3.92 -13.75 -3.92
CA LEU A 136 -3.84 -12.70 -4.94
C LEU A 136 -4.74 -12.96 -6.15
N ALA A 137 -5.23 -14.21 -6.31
CA ALA A 137 -6.07 -14.61 -7.43
C ALA A 137 -7.38 -13.81 -7.46
N ASN A 138 -7.80 -13.40 -8.65
CA ASN A 138 -9.04 -12.64 -8.91
C ASN A 138 -9.13 -11.30 -8.15
N LYS A 139 -8.01 -10.74 -7.71
CA LYS A 139 -7.96 -9.48 -6.99
C LYS A 139 -7.01 -8.49 -7.65
N ILE A 140 -7.33 -7.23 -7.52
CA ILE A 140 -6.42 -6.12 -7.80
C ILE A 140 -5.70 -5.79 -6.49
N THR A 141 -4.43 -6.18 -6.38
CA THR A 141 -3.63 -6.00 -5.17
C THR A 141 -2.59 -4.91 -5.37
N VAL A 142 -2.63 -3.86 -4.55
CA VAL A 142 -1.57 -2.85 -4.52
C VAL A 142 -0.46 -3.28 -3.57
N LEU A 143 0.81 -3.19 -4.02
CA LEU A 143 1.98 -3.43 -3.19
C LEU A 143 2.51 -2.12 -2.61
N LEU A 144 2.59 -2.05 -1.30
CA LEU A 144 3.10 -0.92 -0.55
C LEU A 144 4.31 -1.34 0.29
N GLY A 145 5.34 -0.51 0.33
CA GLY A 145 6.53 -0.81 1.13
C GLY A 145 7.70 0.10 0.78
N HIS A 146 8.59 0.29 1.71
CA HIS A 146 9.80 1.09 1.52
C HIS A 146 10.71 0.54 0.41
N SER A 147 11.64 1.39 -0.05
CA SER A 147 12.71 0.91 -0.93
C SER A 147 13.56 -0.14 -0.20
N GLY A 148 13.95 -1.19 -0.91
CA GLY A 148 14.82 -2.23 -0.36
C GLY A 148 14.11 -3.34 0.42
N VAL A 149 12.79 -3.27 0.66
CA VAL A 149 12.06 -4.36 1.34
C VAL A 149 11.82 -5.61 0.48
N GLY A 150 12.25 -5.64 -0.78
CA GLY A 150 12.13 -6.83 -1.64
C GLY A 150 10.88 -6.87 -2.52
N LYS A 151 10.12 -5.77 -2.69
CA LYS A 151 8.94 -5.73 -3.59
C LYS A 151 9.24 -6.20 -5.01
N SER A 152 10.28 -5.67 -5.64
CA SER A 152 10.63 -6.04 -7.02
C SER A 152 11.02 -7.51 -7.14
N THR A 153 11.71 -8.04 -6.14
CA THR A 153 12.04 -9.48 -6.08
C THR A 153 10.77 -10.32 -5.95
N LEU A 154 9.85 -9.92 -5.06
CA LEU A 154 8.56 -10.59 -4.91
C LEU A 154 7.76 -10.58 -6.20
N VAL A 155 7.63 -9.42 -6.86
CA VAL A 155 6.92 -9.28 -8.14
C VAL A 155 7.54 -10.18 -9.20
N ASN A 156 8.86 -10.15 -9.35
CA ASN A 156 9.56 -11.00 -10.31
C ASN A 156 9.32 -12.49 -10.03
N ASN A 157 9.41 -12.93 -8.78
CA ASN A 157 9.16 -14.34 -8.41
C ASN A 157 7.70 -14.76 -8.67
N LEU A 158 6.74 -13.86 -8.45
CA LEU A 158 5.34 -14.10 -8.79
C LEU A 158 5.13 -14.23 -10.30
N LEU A 159 5.84 -13.42 -11.10
CA LEU A 159 5.76 -13.42 -12.55
C LEU A 159 6.58 -14.55 -13.20
N MET A 160 7.77 -14.88 -12.69
CA MET A 160 8.66 -15.92 -13.24
C MET A 160 8.06 -17.32 -13.18
N SER A 161 7.20 -17.58 -12.23
CA SER A 161 6.47 -18.85 -12.14
C SER A 161 5.38 -19.00 -13.20
N LEU A 162 5.23 -18.00 -14.05
CA LEU A 162 4.36 -17.95 -15.21
C LEU A 162 5.32 -17.96 -16.40
N ASP A 163 5.24 -18.89 -17.32
CA ASP A 163 6.09 -19.00 -18.53
C ASP A 163 6.04 -17.75 -19.45
N PHE A 164 6.14 -16.56 -18.86
CA PHE A 164 6.24 -15.29 -19.61
C PHE A 164 7.66 -15.13 -20.15
N LYS A 165 7.89 -15.60 -21.36
CA LYS A 165 9.12 -15.39 -22.15
C LYS A 165 9.32 -13.93 -22.59
N ASN A 166 8.48 -12.99 -22.17
CA ASN A 166 8.64 -11.58 -22.54
C ASN A 166 9.45 -10.83 -21.48
N GLU A 167 10.73 -10.65 -21.75
CA GLU A 167 11.73 -9.95 -20.91
C GLU A 167 11.33 -8.51 -20.50
N THR A 168 10.34 -7.92 -21.18
CA THR A 168 9.90 -6.53 -20.96
C THR A 168 9.15 -6.29 -19.65
N ASN A 169 8.67 -7.36 -18.97
CA ASN A 169 7.88 -7.24 -17.75
C ASN A 169 8.72 -7.37 -16.46
N PHE A 170 10.01 -7.71 -16.56
CA PHE A 170 10.87 -7.82 -15.39
C PHE A 170 11.21 -6.45 -14.79
N ARG A 171 11.06 -6.35 -13.48
CA ARG A 171 11.51 -5.17 -12.73
C ARG A 171 12.99 -5.27 -12.42
N PRO A 172 13.78 -4.19 -12.59
CA PRO A 172 15.18 -4.19 -12.17
C PRO A 172 15.28 -4.45 -10.66
N THR A 173 15.95 -5.54 -10.29
CA THR A 173 16.30 -5.85 -8.91
C THR A 173 17.74 -5.44 -8.69
N GLY A 174 17.97 -4.47 -7.85
CA GLY A 174 19.36 -4.05 -7.54
C GLY A 174 19.46 -2.60 -7.16
N ASN A 175 20.57 -2.23 -6.53
CA ASN A 175 20.90 -0.85 -6.20
C ASN A 175 20.77 0.03 -7.44
N VAL A 176 20.03 1.11 -7.29
CA VAL A 176 19.76 2.10 -8.31
C VAL A 176 21.05 2.55 -8.99
N ASN A 177 21.14 2.27 -10.30
CA ASN A 177 21.91 3.03 -11.27
C ASN A 177 23.44 3.11 -11.16
N ALA A 178 24.11 2.04 -11.60
CA ALA A 178 25.50 2.17 -12.06
C ALA A 178 25.64 2.36 -13.59
N VAL A 179 24.57 2.31 -14.41
CA VAL A 179 24.72 2.20 -15.88
C VAL A 179 24.15 3.36 -16.70
N THR A 180 23.33 4.24 -16.14
CA THR A 180 22.89 5.43 -16.89
C THR A 180 23.17 6.67 -16.10
N GLY A 181 24.34 7.26 -16.28
CA GLY A 181 24.79 8.54 -15.71
C GLY A 181 23.93 9.76 -16.07
N ARG A 182 22.60 9.61 -16.11
CA ARG A 182 21.63 10.68 -16.17
C ARG A 182 20.68 10.55 -14.98
N GLY A 183 21.02 11.30 -13.94
CA GLY A 183 20.13 11.60 -12.84
C GLY A 183 18.87 12.29 -13.33
N ARG A 184 17.79 12.04 -12.62
CA ARG A 184 16.43 12.59 -12.70
C ARG A 184 15.43 11.75 -13.48
N HIS A 185 14.40 11.38 -12.71
CA HIS A 185 13.15 10.71 -13.10
C HIS A 185 13.24 9.20 -13.26
N THR A 186 13.50 8.49 -12.15
CA THR A 186 12.81 7.21 -11.95
C THR A 186 11.34 7.53 -11.92
N SER A 187 10.60 7.05 -12.91
CA SER A 187 9.16 7.26 -13.04
C SER A 187 8.46 6.88 -11.74
N SER A 188 7.90 7.88 -11.08
CA SER A 188 7.09 7.76 -9.86
C SER A 188 5.67 7.26 -10.16
N SER A 189 5.44 6.59 -11.28
CA SER A 189 4.14 6.09 -11.69
C SER A 189 3.96 4.64 -11.27
N ALA A 190 2.80 4.33 -10.71
CA ALA A 190 2.36 2.97 -10.46
C ALA A 190 2.24 2.19 -11.77
N VAL A 191 2.48 0.88 -11.71
CA VAL A 191 2.33 -0.02 -12.87
C VAL A 191 1.52 -1.23 -12.45
N ALA A 192 0.47 -1.54 -13.22
CA ALA A 192 -0.30 -2.77 -13.06
C ALA A 192 0.30 -3.90 -13.89
N LEU A 193 0.50 -5.05 -13.26
CA LEU A 193 1.04 -6.26 -13.87
C LEU A 193 0.01 -7.39 -13.71
N PRO A 194 -0.40 -8.07 -14.79
CA PRO A 194 -1.34 -9.18 -14.69
C PRO A 194 -0.67 -10.38 -14.02
N LEU A 195 -1.38 -11.03 -13.10
CA LEU A 195 -1.05 -12.33 -12.56
C LEU A 195 -1.90 -13.38 -13.26
N SER A 196 -1.37 -14.00 -14.30
CA SER A 196 -2.01 -15.20 -14.85
C SER A 196 -1.62 -16.38 -13.96
N LEU A 197 -2.58 -16.98 -13.26
CA LEU A 197 -2.32 -18.06 -12.30
C LEU A 197 -2.66 -19.45 -12.89
N THR A 198 -3.20 -19.48 -14.11
CA THR A 198 -3.51 -20.72 -14.83
C THR A 198 -3.27 -20.55 -16.33
N PHE A 199 -3.02 -21.68 -17.02
CA PHE A 199 -2.94 -21.72 -18.49
C PHE A 199 -4.24 -21.34 -19.20
N SER A 200 -5.38 -21.39 -18.50
CA SER A 200 -6.72 -21.07 -19.04
C SER A 200 -7.11 -19.59 -18.90
N GLY A 201 -6.30 -18.75 -18.26
CA GLY A 201 -6.61 -17.31 -18.11
C GLY A 201 -7.75 -16.98 -17.13
N GLU A 202 -8.41 -17.98 -16.54
CA GLU A 202 -9.63 -17.78 -15.74
C GLU A 202 -9.40 -17.25 -14.32
N ASN A 203 -8.16 -17.17 -13.84
CA ASN A 203 -7.83 -16.71 -12.49
C ASN A 203 -6.76 -15.60 -12.52
N SER A 204 -6.97 -14.60 -13.35
CA SER A 204 -6.05 -13.47 -13.44
C SER A 204 -6.33 -12.45 -12.35
N GLY A 205 -5.40 -12.33 -11.39
CA GLY A 205 -5.32 -11.18 -10.52
C GLY A 205 -4.43 -10.09 -11.14
N TRP A 206 -4.35 -8.94 -10.49
CA TRP A 206 -3.45 -7.86 -10.88
C TRP A 206 -2.61 -7.43 -9.68
N ILE A 207 -1.33 -7.21 -9.91
CA ILE A 207 -0.45 -6.55 -8.95
C ILE A 207 -0.20 -5.12 -9.44
N ILE A 208 -0.43 -4.15 -8.57
CA ILE A 208 -0.05 -2.77 -8.80
C ILE A 208 1.18 -2.47 -7.95
N ASP A 209 2.34 -2.36 -8.60
CA ASP A 209 3.56 -1.91 -7.94
C ASP A 209 3.60 -0.38 -7.90
N THR A 210 3.74 0.16 -6.69
CA THR A 210 3.83 1.59 -6.44
C THR A 210 5.25 1.96 -6.04
N PRO A 211 6.14 2.31 -7.01
CA PRO A 211 7.51 2.63 -6.67
C PRO A 211 7.59 3.88 -5.79
N GLY A 212 8.32 3.77 -4.69
CA GLY A 212 8.69 4.91 -3.86
C GLY A 212 7.58 5.55 -3.03
N VAL A 213 6.45 4.87 -2.80
CA VAL A 213 5.45 5.34 -1.82
C VAL A 213 6.05 5.20 -0.42
N ARG A 214 6.70 6.27 0.03
CA ARG A 214 7.35 6.34 1.35
C ARG A 214 6.41 6.84 2.45
N SER A 215 5.35 7.54 2.06
CA SER A 215 4.35 8.09 2.97
C SER A 215 2.98 8.07 2.32
N PHE A 216 1.97 7.69 3.11
CA PHE A 216 0.57 7.89 2.77
C PHE A 216 0.11 9.16 3.45
N GLY A 217 -0.65 9.97 2.71
CA GLY A 217 -1.41 11.04 3.31
C GLY A 217 -2.54 10.44 4.15
N VAL A 218 -2.45 10.60 5.45
CA VAL A 218 -3.55 10.26 6.39
C VAL A 218 -4.21 11.53 6.95
N ALA A 219 -3.74 12.69 6.52
CA ALA A 219 -4.23 13.99 7.00
C ALA A 219 -5.72 14.26 6.66
N HIS A 220 -6.23 13.60 5.62
CA HIS A 220 -7.64 13.68 5.21
C HIS A 220 -8.56 12.71 5.96
N VAL A 221 -7.98 11.72 6.68
CA VAL A 221 -8.76 10.71 7.40
C VAL A 221 -9.29 11.32 8.68
N GLU A 222 -10.61 11.27 8.85
CA GLU A 222 -11.28 11.76 10.07
C GLU A 222 -10.71 11.05 11.31
N PRO A 223 -10.47 11.78 12.44
CA PRO A 223 -9.89 11.20 13.65
C PRO A 223 -10.62 9.95 14.15
N SER A 224 -11.95 9.92 14.07
CA SER A 224 -12.76 8.75 14.43
C SER A 224 -12.44 7.51 13.60
N ARG A 225 -12.11 7.69 12.33
CA ARG A 225 -11.73 6.59 11.42
C ARG A 225 -10.28 6.15 11.64
N VAL A 226 -9.40 7.08 12.03
CA VAL A 226 -8.06 6.74 12.49
C VAL A 226 -8.15 5.85 13.72
N ILE A 227 -8.94 6.25 14.72
CA ILE A 227 -9.14 5.50 15.97
C ILE A 227 -9.70 4.09 15.68
N ALA A 228 -10.63 3.96 14.74
CA ALA A 228 -11.20 2.66 14.36
C ALA A 228 -10.17 1.66 13.83
N ALA A 229 -8.99 2.12 13.39
CA ALA A 229 -7.87 1.25 13.00
C ALA A 229 -7.02 0.74 14.19
N PHE A 230 -7.39 1.15 15.42
CA PHE A 230 -6.75 0.77 16.67
C PHE A 230 -7.81 0.25 17.66
N PRO A 231 -8.48 -0.87 17.33
CA PRO A 231 -9.63 -1.36 18.11
C PRO A 231 -9.27 -1.71 19.55
N GLU A 232 -8.03 -2.02 19.85
CA GLU A 232 -7.50 -2.29 21.18
C GLU A 232 -7.66 -1.11 22.14
N PHE A 233 -7.80 0.12 21.64
CA PHE A 233 -7.98 1.33 22.46
C PHE A 233 -9.43 1.82 22.53
N SER A 234 -10.38 1.11 21.93
CA SER A 234 -11.79 1.54 21.87
C SER A 234 -12.40 1.72 23.29
N GLU A 235 -12.12 0.80 24.20
CA GLU A 235 -12.64 0.85 25.58
C GLU A 235 -12.12 2.07 26.36
N PRO A 236 -10.81 2.30 26.51
CA PRO A 236 -10.32 3.47 27.23
C PRO A 236 -10.64 4.80 26.51
N ILE A 237 -10.71 4.81 25.20
CA ILE A 237 -11.09 6.01 24.44
C ILE A 237 -12.54 6.42 24.73
N ALA A 238 -13.45 5.47 24.91
CA ALA A 238 -14.84 5.76 25.25
C ALA A 238 -14.99 6.48 26.60
N LEU A 239 -14.00 6.39 27.47
CA LEU A 239 -13.97 7.05 28.80
C LEU A 239 -13.25 8.41 28.74
N CYS A 240 -12.69 8.81 27.61
CA CYS A 240 -12.02 10.10 27.49
C CYS A 240 -13.01 11.28 27.57
N PRO A 241 -12.53 12.47 28.01
CA PRO A 241 -13.32 13.70 27.91
C PRO A 241 -13.73 13.98 26.45
N LYS A 242 -14.83 14.73 26.29
CA LYS A 242 -15.27 15.21 24.97
C LYS A 242 -14.16 16.04 24.32
N ASN A 243 -13.92 15.81 23.04
CA ASN A 243 -12.87 16.46 22.25
C ASN A 243 -11.43 16.18 22.72
N CYS A 244 -11.20 15.08 23.41
CA CYS A 244 -9.85 14.64 23.74
C CYS A 244 -9.03 14.37 22.46
N SER A 245 -7.85 14.97 22.36
CA SER A 245 -6.91 14.70 21.25
C SER A 245 -6.16 13.38 21.41
N HIS A 246 -6.37 12.70 22.55
CA HIS A 246 -5.71 11.48 23.01
C HIS A 246 -4.20 11.63 23.29
N ASP A 247 -3.70 12.87 23.41
CA ASP A 247 -2.32 13.19 23.82
C ASP A 247 -2.27 14.11 25.05
N GLU A 248 -3.41 14.45 25.65
CA GLU A 248 -3.52 15.29 26.85
C GLU A 248 -3.19 14.51 28.12
N LYS A 249 -2.85 15.25 29.20
CA LYS A 249 -2.44 14.66 30.48
C LYS A 249 -3.54 13.84 31.16
N ASP A 250 -4.81 14.24 31.00
CA ASP A 250 -6.00 13.62 31.54
C ASP A 250 -6.64 12.58 30.61
N CYS A 251 -5.98 12.26 29.49
CA CYS A 251 -6.43 11.22 28.58
C CYS A 251 -6.43 9.85 29.27
N GLN A 252 -7.53 9.11 29.15
CA GLN A 252 -7.68 7.78 29.76
C GLN A 252 -6.67 6.76 29.24
N LEU A 253 -6.15 6.97 28.03
CA LEU A 253 -5.06 6.16 27.49
C LEU A 253 -3.77 6.23 28.32
N ASN A 254 -3.56 7.28 29.12
CA ASN A 254 -2.37 7.40 29.98
C ASN A 254 -2.46 6.53 31.24
N SER A 255 -3.64 6.20 31.70
CA SER A 255 -3.90 5.45 32.92
C SER A 255 -4.45 4.04 32.68
N TRP A 256 -4.53 3.62 31.42
CA TRP A 256 -5.06 2.31 31.07
C TRP A 256 -4.16 1.20 31.60
N GLN A 257 -4.74 0.31 32.44
CA GLN A 257 -3.97 -0.68 33.20
C GLN A 257 -3.47 -1.88 32.37
N ASN A 258 -3.98 -2.03 31.13
CA ASN A 258 -3.60 -3.14 30.25
C ASN A 258 -2.38 -2.82 29.36
N PHE A 259 -1.57 -1.84 29.76
CA PHE A 259 -0.38 -1.49 28.98
C PHE A 259 0.69 -2.60 29.08
N ASN A 260 1.07 -3.08 27.91
CA ASN A 260 2.31 -3.81 27.67
C ASN A 260 3.16 -3.06 26.63
N GLU A 261 4.34 -3.54 26.32
CA GLU A 261 5.23 -2.89 25.34
C GLU A 261 4.60 -2.80 23.96
N ILE A 262 3.80 -3.78 23.57
CA ILE A 262 3.08 -3.83 22.28
C ILE A 262 2.06 -2.69 22.21
N ASN A 263 1.24 -2.56 23.24
CA ASN A 263 0.23 -1.50 23.34
C ASN A 263 0.88 -0.11 23.36
N LEU A 264 2.03 0.05 23.98
CA LEU A 264 2.78 1.30 24.00
C LEU A 264 3.26 1.69 22.58
N ALA A 265 3.78 0.75 21.82
CA ALA A 265 4.20 0.98 20.44
C ALA A 265 3.00 1.41 19.56
N ARG A 266 1.87 0.73 19.71
CA ARG A 266 0.63 1.04 19.01
C ARG A 266 0.05 2.39 19.43
N LEU A 267 0.03 2.72 20.73
CA LEU A 267 -0.42 4.03 21.22
C LEU A 267 0.46 5.17 20.67
N THR A 268 1.76 4.99 20.66
CA THR A 268 2.70 5.95 20.08
C THR A 268 2.40 6.18 18.60
N SER A 269 2.04 5.13 17.89
CA SER A 269 1.66 5.22 16.49
C SER A 269 0.32 5.92 16.29
N LEU A 270 -0.71 5.59 17.07
CA LEU A 270 -2.01 6.27 17.05
C LEU A 270 -1.84 7.78 17.22
N ARG A 271 -1.15 8.22 18.27
CA ARG A 271 -0.89 9.64 18.56
C ARG A 271 -0.17 10.33 17.41
N ARG A 272 0.85 9.70 16.84
CA ARG A 272 1.58 10.23 15.68
C ARG A 272 0.67 10.41 14.46
N VAL A 273 -0.23 9.45 14.20
CA VAL A 273 -1.16 9.54 13.07
C VAL A 273 -2.18 10.64 13.30
N LEU A 274 -2.76 10.75 14.50
CA LEU A 274 -3.71 11.82 14.86
C LEU A 274 -3.06 13.21 14.75
N ALA A 275 -1.82 13.37 15.21
CA ALA A 275 -1.09 14.62 15.11
C ALA A 275 -0.86 15.09 13.66
N THR A 276 -0.71 14.16 12.70
CA THR A 276 -0.55 14.52 11.28
C THR A 276 -1.82 15.13 10.66
N GLY A 277 -3.02 14.80 11.17
CA GLY A 277 -4.29 15.37 10.72
C GLY A 277 -4.63 16.74 11.33
N GLN A 278 -3.94 17.16 12.38
CA GLN A 278 -4.20 18.41 13.11
C GLN A 278 -3.40 19.62 12.61
N VAL A 279 -2.43 19.40 11.75
CA VAL A 279 -1.66 20.50 11.12
C VAL A 279 -2.50 21.09 10.00
N LYS A 280 -3.35 22.06 10.37
CA LYS A 280 -4.08 22.95 9.46
C LYS A 280 -3.41 24.30 9.40
#